data_4bd994ea2acc170a69053e39cc7f97fb
#
_entry.id   4bd994ea2acc170a69053e39cc7f97fb
#
_cell.length_a   1.000
_cell.length_b   1.000
_cell.length_c   1.000
_cell.angle_alpha   90.00
_cell.angle_beta   90.00
_cell.angle_gamma   90.00
#
_symmetry.space_group_name_H-M   'P 1'
#
loop_
_entity.id
_entity.type
_entity.pdbx_description
1 polymer ?
#
loop_
_entity_poly.entity_id
_entity_poly.type
_entity_poly.pdbx_seq_one_letter_code
_entity_poly.pdbx_strand_id
1 'polypeptide(L)'
;ELEWLSFIPGIVKGIGMVINIFTQPGDKVIIQPPVYHPFRLTPQGNGREVVYNPLKENADGSYSMDFDNLAQVADDKCKVLILSNPHNPAGIVWDKATLARLADFCYDHHILVVSDEIHCDMALWGNKHLPFAMASEKAAQCSITFGAPSKTFNIAGIVSSYAIVPNDTLRQKFYSWLTANEFNEPTLFAPIATIAAFQQGEAW
;
A
#
# COMPACT_ATOMS: atom_id res chain seq x y z
N GLU A 1 -4.18 14.81 8.23
CA GLU A 1 -3.58 16.15 8.21
C GLU A 1 -2.92 16.41 6.86
N LEU A 2 -2.85 17.67 6.41
CA LEU A 2 -2.33 18.01 5.08
C LEU A 2 -0.86 17.63 4.92
N GLU A 3 -0.08 17.77 5.96
CA GLU A 3 1.35 17.40 5.98
C GLU A 3 1.63 15.91 5.79
N TRP A 4 0.62 15.05 6.00
CA TRP A 4 0.76 13.61 5.76
C TRP A 4 0.75 13.24 4.28
N LEU A 5 0.34 14.17 3.40
CA LEU A 5 0.14 13.96 1.98
C LEU A 5 1.35 14.41 1.17
N SER A 6 1.80 13.57 0.24
CA SER A 6 2.77 13.93 -0.79
C SER A 6 2.42 13.29 -2.12
N PHE A 7 2.74 13.97 -3.22
CA PHE A 7 2.70 13.37 -4.54
C PHE A 7 3.76 12.28 -4.67
N ILE A 8 3.45 11.21 -5.42
CA ILE A 8 4.39 10.21 -5.93
C ILE A 8 4.09 9.90 -7.40
N PRO A 9 5.09 9.54 -8.22
CA PRO A 9 4.93 9.36 -9.66
C PRO A 9 4.38 7.96 -10.04
N GLY A 10 3.43 7.44 -9.27
CA GLY A 10 2.80 6.14 -9.47
C GLY A 10 3.07 5.15 -8.34
N ILE A 11 2.08 4.32 -8.00
CA ILE A 11 2.12 3.45 -6.82
C ILE A 11 3.23 2.39 -6.92
N VAL A 12 3.38 1.71 -8.05
CA VAL A 12 4.45 0.69 -8.22
C VAL A 12 5.83 1.32 -8.07
N LYS A 13 6.02 2.54 -8.60
CA LYS A 13 7.27 3.31 -8.40
C LYS A 13 7.44 3.67 -6.92
N GLY A 14 6.37 4.11 -6.24
CA GLY A 14 6.37 4.39 -4.81
C GLY A 14 6.76 3.17 -3.97
N ILE A 15 6.26 1.98 -4.30
CA ILE A 15 6.68 0.72 -3.67
C ILE A 15 8.20 0.51 -3.85
N GLY A 16 8.73 0.70 -5.06
CA GLY A 16 10.16 0.61 -5.33
C GLY A 16 10.99 1.61 -4.52
N MET A 17 10.49 2.84 -4.38
CA MET A 17 11.12 3.88 -3.54
C MET A 17 11.15 3.46 -2.07
N VAL A 18 10.02 3.02 -1.50
CA VAL A 18 9.94 2.55 -0.11
C VAL A 18 10.91 1.39 0.12
N ILE A 19 10.96 0.40 -0.78
CA ILE A 19 11.88 -0.73 -0.70
C ILE A 19 13.33 -0.23 -0.63
N ASN A 20 13.73 0.71 -1.48
CA ASN A 20 15.10 1.22 -1.50
C ASN A 20 15.46 2.12 -0.30
N ILE A 21 14.48 2.81 0.27
CA ILE A 21 14.69 3.72 1.41
C ILE A 21 14.72 2.97 2.75
N PHE A 22 13.85 1.96 2.90
CA PHE A 22 13.60 1.32 4.20
C PHE A 22 14.18 -0.08 4.32
N THR A 23 14.77 -0.63 3.25
CA THR A 23 15.40 -1.96 3.27
C THR A 23 16.78 -1.94 2.63
N GLN A 24 17.53 -3.03 2.81
CA GLN A 24 18.82 -3.26 2.19
C GLN A 24 18.77 -4.50 1.27
N PRO A 25 19.67 -4.66 0.30
CA PRO A 25 19.81 -5.93 -0.44
C PRO A 25 19.94 -7.13 0.52
N GLY A 26 19.13 -8.16 0.29
CA GLY A 26 19.05 -9.35 1.15
C GLY A 26 18.00 -9.27 2.26
N ASP A 27 17.39 -8.10 2.49
CA ASP A 27 16.16 -8.01 3.29
C ASP A 27 14.98 -8.65 2.55
N LYS A 28 13.92 -8.94 3.31
CA LYS A 28 12.75 -9.65 2.83
C LYS A 28 11.51 -8.76 2.78
N VAL A 29 10.69 -8.99 1.75
CA VAL A 29 9.41 -8.33 1.54
C VAL A 29 8.30 -9.37 1.50
N ILE A 30 7.30 -9.24 2.37
CA ILE A 30 6.15 -10.15 2.46
C ILE A 30 5.08 -9.69 1.47
N ILE A 31 4.52 -10.64 0.72
CA ILE A 31 3.35 -10.44 -0.13
C ILE A 31 2.32 -11.54 0.10
N GLN A 32 1.05 -11.28 -0.23
CA GLN A 32 -0.08 -12.17 0.05
C GLN A 32 -0.77 -12.66 -1.24
N PRO A 33 -0.18 -13.66 -1.97
CA PRO A 33 -0.80 -14.17 -3.19
C PRO A 33 -2.12 -14.93 -2.90
N PRO A 34 -3.02 -14.95 -3.96
CA PRO A 34 -2.85 -14.36 -5.28
C PRO A 34 -2.89 -12.84 -5.22
N VAL A 35 -1.88 -12.15 -5.75
CA VAL A 35 -1.75 -10.71 -5.65
C VAL A 35 -1.17 -10.11 -6.95
N TYR A 36 -1.33 -8.81 -7.12
CA TYR A 36 -0.84 -8.05 -8.27
C TYR A 36 0.65 -8.30 -8.50
N HIS A 37 1.01 -8.73 -9.71
CA HIS A 37 2.35 -9.25 -10.03
C HIS A 37 3.52 -8.29 -9.74
N PRO A 38 3.38 -6.94 -9.82
CA PRO A 38 4.47 -6.04 -9.46
C PRO A 38 4.89 -6.12 -7.99
N PHE A 39 4.00 -6.58 -7.09
CA PHE A 39 4.38 -6.76 -5.67
C PHE A 39 5.48 -7.80 -5.51
N ARG A 40 5.61 -8.75 -6.44
CA ARG A 40 6.71 -9.70 -6.51
C ARG A 40 7.90 -9.15 -7.30
N LEU A 41 7.62 -8.58 -8.48
CA LEU A 41 8.67 -8.17 -9.41
C LEU A 41 9.50 -6.99 -8.89
N THR A 42 8.85 -6.04 -8.19
CA THR A 42 9.53 -4.83 -7.69
C THR A 42 10.56 -5.17 -6.60
N PRO A 43 10.24 -5.93 -5.54
CA PRO A 43 11.26 -6.33 -4.56
C PRO A 43 12.39 -7.15 -5.19
N GLN A 44 12.08 -8.14 -6.03
CA GLN A 44 13.08 -8.99 -6.69
C GLN A 44 14.02 -8.18 -7.59
N GLY A 45 13.45 -7.26 -8.39
CA GLY A 45 14.23 -6.38 -9.26
C GLY A 45 15.14 -5.41 -8.51
N ASN A 46 14.86 -5.16 -7.22
CA ASN A 46 15.67 -4.34 -6.33
C ASN A 46 16.56 -5.17 -5.38
N GLY A 47 16.75 -6.46 -5.61
CA GLY A 47 17.64 -7.32 -4.84
C GLY A 47 17.12 -7.71 -3.46
N ARG A 48 15.79 -7.66 -3.23
CA ARG A 48 15.13 -8.13 -2.00
C ARG A 48 14.54 -9.50 -2.23
N GLU A 49 14.54 -10.32 -1.18
CA GLU A 49 13.88 -11.63 -1.19
C GLU A 49 12.37 -11.44 -1.00
N VAL A 50 11.57 -12.21 -1.73
CA VAL A 50 10.10 -12.20 -1.57
C VAL A 50 9.69 -13.38 -0.69
N VAL A 51 8.99 -13.07 0.39
CA VAL A 51 8.36 -14.05 1.28
C VAL A 51 6.87 -14.13 0.97
N TYR A 52 6.37 -15.34 0.78
CA TYR A 52 4.98 -15.57 0.46
C TYR A 52 4.18 -15.92 1.71
N ASN A 53 3.14 -15.13 1.98
CA ASN A 53 2.08 -15.44 2.92
C ASN A 53 0.76 -15.58 2.13
N PRO A 54 0.50 -16.74 1.48
CA PRO A 54 -0.68 -16.90 0.65
C PRO A 54 -1.97 -16.67 1.43
N LEU A 55 -2.96 -16.08 0.76
CA LEU A 55 -4.31 -16.03 1.31
C LEU A 55 -4.86 -17.46 1.43
N LYS A 56 -5.62 -17.69 2.48
CA LYS A 56 -6.31 -18.96 2.71
C LYS A 56 -7.66 -18.94 1.99
N GLU A 57 -7.87 -19.91 1.11
CA GLU A 57 -9.16 -20.14 0.47
C GLU A 57 -10.09 -20.84 1.47
N ASN A 58 -11.28 -20.26 1.69
CA ASN A 58 -12.30 -20.77 2.57
C ASN A 58 -13.24 -21.72 1.81
N ALA A 59 -14.02 -22.54 2.53
CA ALA A 59 -14.92 -23.53 1.93
C ALA A 59 -16.02 -22.92 1.03
N ASP A 60 -16.33 -21.65 1.21
CA ASP A 60 -17.31 -20.88 0.42
C ASP A 60 -16.68 -20.18 -0.80
N GLY A 61 -15.38 -20.40 -1.05
CA GLY A 61 -14.63 -19.77 -2.13
C GLY A 61 -14.15 -18.35 -1.83
N SER A 62 -14.42 -17.82 -0.65
CA SER A 62 -13.83 -16.54 -0.20
C SER A 62 -12.38 -16.74 0.25
N TYR A 63 -11.66 -15.62 0.42
CA TYR A 63 -10.29 -15.64 0.91
C TYR A 63 -10.16 -14.88 2.23
N SER A 64 -9.25 -15.34 3.07
CA SER A 64 -8.87 -14.68 4.32
C SER A 64 -7.35 -14.63 4.48
N MET A 65 -6.85 -13.72 5.33
CA MET A 65 -5.43 -13.68 5.68
C MET A 65 -5.08 -14.90 6.55
N ASP A 66 -3.97 -15.56 6.22
CA ASP A 66 -3.43 -16.67 7.02
C ASP A 66 -2.38 -16.13 8.00
N PHE A 67 -2.83 -15.78 9.20
CA PHE A 67 -1.96 -15.25 10.25
C PHE A 67 -1.05 -16.32 10.88
N ASP A 68 -1.45 -17.60 10.84
CA ASP A 68 -0.60 -18.67 11.33
C ASP A 68 0.58 -18.89 10.39
N ASN A 69 0.33 -18.89 9.09
CA ASN A 69 1.40 -18.92 8.10
C ASN A 69 2.25 -17.64 8.18
N LEU A 70 1.64 -16.45 8.34
CA LEU A 70 2.40 -15.19 8.49
C LEU A 70 3.41 -15.28 9.65
N ALA A 71 2.99 -15.80 10.80
CA ALA A 71 3.87 -15.99 11.96
C ALA A 71 5.00 -17.02 11.72
N GLN A 72 4.76 -17.99 10.84
CA GLN A 72 5.78 -19.02 10.49
C GLN A 72 6.82 -18.50 9.50
N VAL A 73 6.41 -17.65 8.53
CA VAL A 73 7.29 -17.22 7.44
C VAL A 73 8.01 -15.92 7.73
N ALA A 74 7.51 -15.10 8.66
CA ALA A 74 8.14 -13.86 9.06
C ALA A 74 9.36 -14.12 9.95
N ASP A 75 10.46 -13.46 9.63
CA ASP A 75 11.70 -13.44 10.41
C ASP A 75 12.27 -12.03 10.52
N ASP A 76 13.39 -11.88 11.22
CA ASP A 76 14.01 -10.58 11.47
C ASP A 76 14.50 -9.85 10.21
N LYS A 77 14.58 -10.53 9.07
CA LYS A 77 14.89 -9.93 7.77
C LYS A 77 13.68 -9.38 7.05
N CYS A 78 12.47 -9.75 7.44
CA CYS A 78 11.23 -9.20 6.91
C CYS A 78 11.10 -7.75 7.35
N LYS A 79 11.23 -6.80 6.42
CA LYS A 79 11.21 -5.37 6.72
C LYS A 79 9.99 -4.66 6.18
N VAL A 80 9.36 -5.21 5.14
CA VAL A 80 8.20 -4.63 4.47
C VAL A 80 7.16 -5.71 4.22
N LEU A 81 5.89 -5.38 4.41
CA LEU A 81 4.74 -6.12 3.91
C LEU A 81 3.99 -5.23 2.92
N ILE A 82 3.74 -5.72 1.70
CA ILE A 82 2.94 -4.99 0.72
C ILE A 82 1.51 -5.53 0.78
N LEU A 83 0.59 -4.68 1.23
CA LEU A 83 -0.83 -4.96 1.37
C LEU A 83 -1.59 -4.42 0.17
N SER A 84 -2.50 -5.21 -0.42
CA SER A 84 -3.52 -4.76 -1.36
C SER A 84 -4.83 -4.51 -0.59
N ASN A 85 -5.32 -3.27 -0.56
CA ASN A 85 -6.49 -2.88 0.25
C ASN A 85 -7.35 -1.82 -0.46
N PRO A 86 -8.46 -2.16 -1.11
CA PRO A 86 -9.05 -3.50 -1.34
C PRO A 86 -8.14 -4.42 -2.14
N HIS A 87 -8.34 -5.73 -1.96
CA HIS A 87 -7.41 -6.73 -2.50
C HIS A 87 -7.64 -7.04 -3.99
N ASN A 88 -6.58 -6.92 -4.78
CA ASN A 88 -6.56 -7.30 -6.19
C ASN A 88 -5.59 -8.51 -6.40
N PRO A 89 -6.01 -9.66 -7.00
CA PRO A 89 -7.25 -9.85 -7.76
C PRO A 89 -8.42 -10.48 -6.97
N ALA A 90 -8.27 -10.79 -5.68
CA ALA A 90 -9.27 -11.56 -4.93
C ALA A 90 -10.58 -10.78 -4.64
N GLY A 91 -10.63 -9.46 -4.90
CA GLY A 91 -11.84 -8.64 -4.76
C GLY A 91 -12.33 -8.48 -3.32
N ILE A 92 -11.41 -8.46 -2.36
CA ILE A 92 -11.76 -8.41 -0.92
C ILE A 92 -11.66 -6.97 -0.43
N VAL A 93 -12.70 -6.53 0.26
CA VAL A 93 -12.66 -5.35 1.13
C VAL A 93 -12.43 -5.85 2.55
N TRP A 94 -11.24 -5.58 3.09
CA TRP A 94 -10.85 -6.07 4.42
C TRP A 94 -11.64 -5.38 5.53
N ASP A 95 -12.08 -6.15 6.52
CA ASP A 95 -12.71 -5.62 7.71
C ASP A 95 -11.69 -5.02 8.70
N LYS A 96 -12.20 -4.20 9.62
CA LYS A 96 -11.37 -3.49 10.60
C LYS A 96 -10.58 -4.44 11.52
N ALA A 97 -11.18 -5.56 11.92
CA ALA A 97 -10.54 -6.49 12.85
C ALA A 97 -9.34 -7.19 12.17
N THR A 98 -9.51 -7.59 10.92
CA THR A 98 -8.44 -8.17 10.09
C THR A 98 -7.28 -7.19 9.90
N LEU A 99 -7.58 -5.94 9.52
CA LEU A 99 -6.55 -4.90 9.33
C LEU A 99 -5.84 -4.54 10.64
N ALA A 100 -6.57 -4.43 11.75
CA ALA A 100 -5.98 -4.17 13.06
C ALA A 100 -5.07 -5.31 13.52
N ARG A 101 -5.49 -6.58 13.33
CA ARG A 101 -4.65 -7.75 13.63
C ARG A 101 -3.37 -7.76 12.81
N LEU A 102 -3.45 -7.42 11.52
CA LEU A 102 -2.26 -7.30 10.66
C LEU A 102 -1.34 -6.18 11.16
N ALA A 103 -1.91 -5.05 11.55
CA ALA A 103 -1.15 -3.92 12.09
C ALA A 103 -0.45 -4.27 13.40
N ASP A 104 -1.13 -4.97 14.32
CA ASP A 104 -0.51 -5.45 15.57
C ASP A 104 0.69 -6.34 15.27
N PHE A 105 0.53 -7.32 14.38
CA PHE A 105 1.62 -8.21 13.99
C PHE A 105 2.79 -7.43 13.38
N CYS A 106 2.54 -6.59 12.38
CA CYS A 106 3.59 -5.86 11.68
C CYS A 106 4.33 -4.86 12.59
N TYR A 107 3.58 -4.15 13.44
CA TYR A 107 4.17 -3.20 14.40
C TYR A 107 5.08 -3.91 15.41
N ASP A 108 4.62 -5.01 16.00
CA ASP A 108 5.35 -5.75 17.01
C ASP A 108 6.61 -6.45 16.44
N HIS A 109 6.63 -6.75 15.13
CA HIS A 109 7.77 -7.34 14.42
C HIS A 109 8.61 -6.30 13.64
N HIS A 110 8.36 -5.00 13.81
CA HIS A 110 9.05 -3.91 13.12
C HIS A 110 8.99 -4.01 11.58
N ILE A 111 7.86 -4.47 11.05
CA ILE A 111 7.59 -4.58 9.63
C ILE A 111 6.79 -3.35 9.18
N LEU A 112 7.31 -2.61 8.21
CA LEU A 112 6.61 -1.50 7.57
C LEU A 112 5.53 -2.03 6.62
N VAL A 113 4.29 -1.58 6.76
CA VAL A 113 3.21 -1.91 5.83
C VAL A 113 3.12 -0.84 4.74
N VAL A 114 3.26 -1.27 3.49
CA VAL A 114 2.93 -0.45 2.32
C VAL A 114 1.53 -0.84 1.86
N SER A 115 0.54 -0.01 2.17
CA SER A 115 -0.86 -0.25 1.80
C SER A 115 -1.15 0.38 0.43
N ASP A 116 -1.31 -0.47 -0.59
CA ASP A 116 -1.80 -0.05 -1.90
C ASP A 116 -3.32 0.03 -1.88
N GLU A 117 -3.84 1.25 -1.86
CA GLU A 117 -5.27 1.55 -1.77
C GLU A 117 -5.84 2.14 -3.08
N ILE A 118 -5.24 1.79 -4.22
CA ILE A 118 -5.65 2.31 -5.54
C ILE A 118 -7.11 1.96 -5.90
N HIS A 119 -7.68 0.95 -5.25
CA HIS A 119 -9.07 0.49 -5.46
C HIS A 119 -10.04 0.97 -4.37
N CYS A 120 -9.65 1.93 -3.52
CA CYS A 120 -10.44 2.36 -2.37
C CYS A 120 -11.88 2.81 -2.72
N ASP A 121 -12.06 3.51 -3.84
CA ASP A 121 -13.37 3.99 -4.30
C ASP A 121 -14.20 2.89 -5.00
N MET A 122 -13.65 1.69 -5.17
CA MET A 122 -14.30 0.56 -5.85
C MET A 122 -14.84 -0.50 -4.87
N ALA A 123 -15.09 -0.12 -3.63
CA ALA A 123 -15.78 -0.98 -2.66
C ALA A 123 -17.28 -1.04 -3.02
N LEU A 124 -17.69 -2.11 -3.73
CA LEU A 124 -19.03 -2.27 -4.30
C LEU A 124 -19.99 -2.98 -3.33
N TRP A 125 -21.29 -3.02 -3.70
CA TRP A 125 -22.37 -3.76 -3.02
C TRP A 125 -22.53 -3.41 -1.54
N GLY A 126 -22.38 -2.13 -1.21
CA GLY A 126 -22.54 -1.63 0.16
C GLY A 126 -21.34 -1.83 1.07
N ASN A 127 -20.27 -2.45 0.59
CA ASN A 127 -19.01 -2.50 1.31
C ASN A 127 -18.39 -1.09 1.41
N LYS A 128 -17.66 -0.84 2.50
CA LYS A 128 -16.95 0.42 2.70
C LYS A 128 -15.47 0.14 2.90
N HIS A 129 -14.65 0.81 2.10
CA HIS A 129 -13.22 0.79 2.29
C HIS A 129 -12.84 1.42 3.63
N LEU A 130 -11.93 0.78 4.34
CA LEU A 130 -11.25 1.34 5.50
C LEU A 130 -9.77 1.50 5.17
N PRO A 131 -9.22 2.73 5.16
CA PRO A 131 -7.78 2.94 5.01
C PRO A 131 -7.01 2.18 6.11
N PHE A 132 -5.94 1.49 5.73
CA PHE A 132 -5.18 0.68 6.69
C PHE A 132 -4.72 1.49 7.90
N ALA A 133 -4.20 2.69 7.68
CA ALA A 133 -3.76 3.58 8.75
C ALA A 133 -4.86 3.98 9.75
N MET A 134 -6.15 3.79 9.41
CA MET A 134 -7.29 4.06 10.29
C MET A 134 -7.78 2.83 11.05
N ALA A 135 -7.20 1.67 10.82
CA ALA A 135 -7.62 0.43 11.50
C ALA A 135 -7.29 0.45 13.00
N SER A 136 -6.12 0.98 13.36
CA SER A 136 -5.67 1.14 14.75
C SER A 136 -4.56 2.20 14.84
N GLU A 137 -4.16 2.58 16.06
CA GLU A 137 -3.02 3.46 16.31
C GLU A 137 -1.71 2.83 15.78
N LYS A 138 -1.48 1.55 16.02
CA LYS A 138 -0.32 0.81 15.49
C LYS A 138 -0.29 0.83 13.97
N ALA A 139 -1.45 0.72 13.31
CA ALA A 139 -1.55 0.80 11.86
C ALA A 139 -1.05 2.16 11.33
N ALA A 140 -1.45 3.26 11.98
CA ALA A 140 -0.95 4.60 11.63
C ALA A 140 0.57 4.74 11.85
N GLN A 141 1.12 4.05 12.87
CA GLN A 141 2.53 4.14 13.22
C GLN A 141 3.44 3.29 12.32
N CYS A 142 2.95 2.22 11.71
CA CYS A 142 3.77 1.29 10.91
C CYS A 142 3.42 1.26 9.42
N SER A 143 2.74 2.29 8.88
CA SER A 143 2.31 2.24 7.48
C SER A 143 2.65 3.48 6.66
N ILE A 144 2.77 3.21 5.35
CA ILE A 144 2.72 4.19 4.26
C ILE A 144 1.56 3.75 3.35
N THR A 145 0.56 4.61 3.21
CA THR A 145 -0.60 4.37 2.34
C THR A 145 -0.38 5.04 0.99
N PHE A 146 -0.64 4.31 -0.08
CA PHE A 146 -0.63 4.83 -1.44
C PHE A 146 -2.03 4.83 -2.04
N GLY A 147 -2.38 5.92 -2.72
CA GLY A 147 -3.63 6.06 -3.45
C GLY A 147 -3.44 6.77 -4.78
N ALA A 148 -4.44 6.65 -5.65
CA ALA A 148 -4.44 7.30 -6.95
C ALA A 148 -5.87 7.36 -7.53
N PRO A 149 -6.22 8.43 -8.28
CA PRO A 149 -7.51 8.54 -8.97
C PRO A 149 -7.60 7.64 -10.23
N SER A 150 -6.49 7.03 -10.62
CA SER A 150 -6.31 6.42 -11.94
C SER A 150 -7.23 5.24 -12.23
N LYS A 151 -7.60 4.44 -11.23
CA LYS A 151 -8.52 3.32 -11.40
C LYS A 151 -9.98 3.77 -11.33
N THR A 152 -10.29 4.59 -10.36
CA THR A 152 -11.64 5.14 -10.17
C THR A 152 -12.11 5.92 -11.39
N PHE A 153 -11.25 6.76 -11.97
CA PHE A 153 -11.61 7.67 -13.06
C PHE A 153 -10.99 7.30 -14.41
N ASN A 154 -10.41 6.09 -14.55
CA ASN A 154 -9.80 5.60 -15.80
C ASN A 154 -8.76 6.57 -16.40
N ILE A 155 -7.92 7.18 -15.58
CA ILE A 155 -6.90 8.18 -15.97
C ILE A 155 -5.47 7.74 -15.68
N ALA A 156 -5.17 6.44 -15.81
CA ALA A 156 -3.85 5.89 -15.49
C ALA A 156 -2.68 6.57 -16.21
N GLY A 157 -2.89 7.05 -17.46
CA GLY A 157 -1.88 7.74 -18.25
C GLY A 157 -1.46 9.11 -17.71
N ILE A 158 -2.24 9.71 -16.81
CA ILE A 158 -1.92 10.98 -16.14
C ILE A 158 -0.79 10.81 -15.11
N VAL A 159 -0.59 9.58 -14.62
CA VAL A 159 0.47 9.26 -13.65
C VAL A 159 0.38 10.13 -12.38
N SER A 160 -0.82 10.26 -11.83
CA SER A 160 -1.05 10.96 -10.57
C SER A 160 -1.30 9.95 -9.45
N SER A 161 -0.46 9.97 -8.44
CA SER A 161 -0.62 9.15 -7.24
C SER A 161 -0.13 9.93 -6.03
N TYR A 162 -0.53 9.49 -4.84
CA TYR A 162 -0.16 10.15 -3.61
C TYR A 162 0.20 9.14 -2.52
N ALA A 163 1.03 9.59 -1.58
CA ALA A 163 1.35 8.91 -0.34
C ALA A 163 0.71 9.62 0.84
N ILE A 164 0.22 8.87 1.82
CA ILE A 164 -0.24 9.36 3.12
C ILE A 164 0.56 8.66 4.20
N VAL A 165 1.28 9.42 5.01
CA VAL A 165 2.18 8.89 6.05
C VAL A 165 1.92 9.61 7.38
N PRO A 166 1.13 9.03 8.30
CA PRO A 166 0.84 9.66 9.59
C PRO A 166 2.06 9.74 10.52
N ASN A 167 2.89 8.71 10.57
CA ASN A 167 4.07 8.64 11.43
C ASN A 167 5.15 9.64 10.99
N ASP A 168 5.56 10.52 11.90
CA ASP A 168 6.55 11.57 11.65
C ASP A 168 7.89 11.04 11.15
N THR A 169 8.44 10.03 11.80
CA THR A 169 9.77 9.48 11.47
C THR A 169 9.77 8.85 10.08
N LEU A 170 8.74 8.06 9.76
CA LEU A 170 8.57 7.47 8.43
C LEU A 170 8.38 8.56 7.38
N ARG A 171 7.53 9.57 7.68
CA ARG A 171 7.22 10.68 6.80
C ARG A 171 8.46 11.52 6.48
N GLN A 172 9.20 11.95 7.49
CA GLN A 172 10.42 12.72 7.30
C GLN A 172 11.43 11.96 6.44
N LYS A 173 11.66 10.68 6.72
CA LYS A 173 12.62 9.87 5.97
C LYS A 173 12.18 9.72 4.51
N PHE A 174 10.91 9.40 4.27
CA PHE A 174 10.38 9.17 2.94
C PHE A 174 10.30 10.47 2.12
N TYR A 175 9.69 11.52 2.67
CA TYR A 175 9.47 12.77 1.93
C TYR A 175 10.75 13.57 1.69
N SER A 176 11.70 13.54 2.63
CA SER A 176 13.03 14.14 2.39
C SER A 176 13.75 13.47 1.23
N TRP A 177 13.62 12.14 1.12
CA TRP A 177 14.19 11.41 -0.01
C TRP A 177 13.48 11.75 -1.33
N LEU A 178 12.15 11.84 -1.34
CA LEU A 178 11.39 12.26 -2.53
C LEU A 178 11.84 13.65 -2.99
N THR A 179 11.93 14.60 -2.06
CA THR A 179 12.33 16.00 -2.36
C THR A 179 13.77 16.04 -2.88
N ALA A 180 14.69 15.33 -2.26
CA ALA A 180 16.10 15.31 -2.68
C ALA A 180 16.30 14.73 -4.10
N ASN A 181 15.35 13.93 -4.59
CA ASN A 181 15.38 13.30 -5.91
C ASN A 181 14.33 13.87 -6.88
N GLU A 182 13.62 14.92 -6.50
CA GLU A 182 12.56 15.60 -7.29
C GLU A 182 11.40 14.67 -7.71
N PHE A 183 11.14 13.61 -6.92
CA PHE A 183 10.03 12.67 -7.19
C PHE A 183 8.68 13.12 -6.62
N ASN A 184 8.65 14.18 -5.84
CA ASN A 184 7.43 14.80 -5.34
C ASN A 184 6.86 15.89 -6.26
N GLU A 185 7.49 16.12 -7.43
CA GLU A 185 7.04 17.09 -8.40
C GLU A 185 6.08 16.46 -9.43
N PRO A 186 4.78 16.83 -9.43
CA PRO A 186 3.83 16.31 -10.41
C PRO A 186 4.04 16.94 -11.79
N THR A 187 3.69 16.19 -12.84
CA THR A 187 3.55 16.77 -14.16
C THR A 187 2.44 17.82 -14.18
N LEU A 188 2.52 18.81 -15.06
CA LEU A 188 1.57 19.93 -15.14
C LEU A 188 0.10 19.51 -15.12
N PHE A 189 -0.25 18.44 -15.82
CA PHE A 189 -1.63 17.98 -15.94
C PHE A 189 -2.10 17.09 -14.79
N ALA A 190 -1.19 16.52 -14.01
CA ALA A 190 -1.55 15.58 -12.95
C ALA A 190 -2.44 16.20 -11.86
N PRO A 191 -2.09 17.35 -11.23
CA PRO A 191 -2.95 17.96 -10.24
C PRO A 191 -4.27 18.48 -10.84
N ILE A 192 -4.26 19.04 -12.06
CA ILE A 192 -5.46 19.55 -12.72
C ILE A 192 -6.46 18.41 -12.96
N ALA A 193 -6.00 17.29 -13.54
CA ALA A 193 -6.84 16.14 -13.81
C ALA A 193 -7.35 15.49 -12.52
N THR A 194 -6.51 15.40 -11.49
CA THR A 194 -6.89 14.83 -10.20
C THR A 194 -7.97 15.65 -9.51
N ILE A 195 -7.80 16.97 -9.46
CA ILE A 195 -8.79 17.90 -8.88
C ILE A 195 -10.12 17.81 -9.63
N ALA A 196 -10.07 17.87 -10.97
CA ALA A 196 -11.27 17.76 -11.80
C ALA A 196 -11.99 16.41 -11.59
N ALA A 197 -11.24 15.31 -11.53
CA ALA A 197 -11.79 13.97 -11.30
C ALA A 197 -12.55 13.89 -9.96
N PHE A 198 -11.93 14.30 -8.87
CA PHE A 198 -12.56 14.24 -7.54
C PHE A 198 -13.69 15.27 -7.35
N GLN A 199 -13.62 16.44 -7.99
CA GLN A 199 -14.67 17.47 -7.85
C GLN A 199 -15.86 17.27 -8.79
N GLN A 200 -15.66 16.65 -9.94
CA GLN A 200 -16.66 16.61 -11.01
C GLN A 200 -16.97 15.19 -11.51
N GLY A 201 -16.25 14.18 -11.04
CA GLY A 201 -16.34 12.80 -11.51
C GLY A 201 -17.38 11.93 -10.82
N GLU A 202 -18.25 12.49 -9.94
CA GLU A 202 -19.23 11.70 -9.17
C GLU A 202 -20.20 10.90 -10.06
N ALA A 203 -20.55 11.46 -11.23
CA ALA A 203 -21.44 10.79 -12.18
C ALA A 203 -20.77 9.66 -12.99
N TRP A 204 -19.45 9.61 -12.98
CA TRP A 204 -18.66 8.57 -13.66
C TRP A 204 -18.79 7.23 -12.96
#